data_05cdc432484a0cdf4d8015e018a24463
#
_entry.id   05cdc432484a0cdf4d8015e018a24463
#
_cell.length_a   1.000
_cell.length_b   1.000
_cell.length_c   1.000
_cell.angle_alpha   90.00
_cell.angle_beta   90.00
_cell.angle_gamma   90.00
#
_symmetry.space_group_name_H-M   'P 1'
#
loop_
_entity.id
_entity.type
_entity.pdbx_description
1 polymer ?
#
loop_
_entity_poly.entity_id
_entity_poly.type
_entity_poly.pdbx_seq_one_letter_code
_entity_poly.pdbx_strand_id
1 'polypeptide(L)'
;DADGKVTFKTINYSKADIGHTFNYIVEEEKGDKPGITYDDMKVNVTVQVIQPSSGDQLSTVISYATVGGNSYESDDRIFDNNVTPNFKPEKYVVSEPSFDIIGNKLADDDDSADKVEIQNLNGKTLKRGQKIYYQVWLDTRDFTAESNLQTVGITDNYEEDKLDINAADIKVYDGITGADVTDKFDIKVENGVLYGTSKASLTKAISATDAT
;
A
#
# COMPACT_ATOMS: atom_id res chain seq x y z
N ASP A 1 1.82 21.18 7.73
CA ASP A 1 0.59 21.25 8.51
C ASP A 1 -0.23 19.97 8.33
N ALA A 2 -1.38 19.89 8.97
CA ALA A 2 -2.24 18.68 8.91
C ALA A 2 -2.78 18.38 7.51
N ASP A 3 -2.79 19.36 6.62
CA ASP A 3 -3.25 19.23 5.23
C ASP A 3 -2.10 18.90 4.27
N GLY A 4 -0.93 18.50 4.79
CA GLY A 4 0.26 18.20 3.99
C GLY A 4 0.95 19.43 3.37
N LYS A 5 0.50 20.65 3.69
CA LYS A 5 1.07 21.86 3.12
C LYS A 5 2.38 22.26 3.80
N VAL A 6 3.42 22.38 3.01
CA VAL A 6 4.73 22.86 3.45
C VAL A 6 4.90 24.34 3.12
N THR A 7 5.32 25.13 4.10
CA THR A 7 5.61 26.55 3.93
C THR A 7 7.08 26.82 4.22
N PHE A 8 7.78 27.32 3.24
CA PHE A 8 9.19 27.69 3.37
C PHE A 8 9.36 29.08 4.00
N LYS A 9 10.54 29.32 4.56
CA LYS A 9 10.89 30.66 5.05
C LYS A 9 10.92 31.64 3.89
N THR A 10 10.51 32.87 4.17
CA THR A 10 10.58 33.98 3.19
C THR A 10 12.00 34.23 2.76
N ILE A 11 12.23 34.30 1.45
CA ILE A 11 13.46 34.74 0.85
C ILE A 11 13.31 36.25 0.49
N ASN A 12 14.21 37.08 0.97
CA ASN A 12 14.15 38.49 0.70
C ASN A 12 15.15 38.88 -0.39
N TYR A 13 14.69 39.67 -1.33
CA TYR A 13 15.51 40.25 -2.39
C TYR A 13 15.65 41.74 -2.22
N SER A 14 16.76 42.32 -2.73
CA SER A 14 17.11 43.72 -2.63
C SER A 14 17.14 44.37 -4.02
N LYS A 15 17.32 45.69 -4.06
CA LYS A 15 17.52 46.43 -5.34
C LYS A 15 18.76 45.96 -6.11
N ALA A 16 19.75 45.41 -5.42
CA ALA A 16 20.95 44.87 -6.08
C ALA A 16 20.65 43.58 -6.87
N ASP A 17 19.53 42.92 -6.60
CA ASP A 17 19.16 41.68 -7.25
C ASP A 17 18.29 41.90 -8.51
N ILE A 18 17.99 43.15 -8.86
CA ILE A 18 17.19 43.47 -10.04
C ILE A 18 17.90 42.95 -11.29
N GLY A 19 17.12 42.21 -12.12
CA GLY A 19 17.63 41.61 -13.36
C GLY A 19 18.30 40.24 -13.14
N HIS A 20 18.51 39.80 -11.89
CA HIS A 20 19.05 38.49 -11.60
C HIS A 20 17.98 37.45 -11.55
N THR A 21 18.37 36.21 -11.87
CA THR A 21 17.55 35.01 -11.78
C THR A 21 18.16 34.07 -10.76
N PHE A 22 17.34 33.61 -9.83
CA PHE A 22 17.71 32.65 -8.79
C PHE A 22 17.02 31.34 -9.03
N ASN A 23 17.74 30.25 -8.90
CA ASN A 23 17.20 28.91 -9.08
C ASN A 23 17.27 28.15 -7.75
N TYR A 24 16.15 27.55 -7.38
CA TYR A 24 16.01 26.72 -6.18
C TYR A 24 15.50 25.34 -6.60
N ILE A 25 15.81 24.34 -5.81
CA ILE A 25 15.28 23.00 -5.94
C ILE A 25 14.51 22.69 -4.67
N VAL A 26 13.28 22.25 -4.83
CA VAL A 26 12.48 21.66 -3.76
C VAL A 26 12.45 20.16 -3.99
N GLU A 27 12.83 19.41 -2.99
CA GLU A 27 12.79 17.95 -2.99
C GLU A 27 12.35 17.46 -1.61
N GLU A 28 11.79 16.27 -1.55
CA GLU A 28 11.46 15.65 -0.29
C GLU A 28 12.70 15.02 0.34
N GLU A 29 12.87 15.24 1.65
CA GLU A 29 13.87 14.51 2.41
C GLU A 29 13.33 13.10 2.69
N LYS A 30 13.94 12.10 2.05
CA LYS A 30 13.52 10.71 2.18
C LYS A 30 13.76 10.21 3.60
N GLY A 31 12.70 9.75 4.22
CA GLY A 31 12.76 9.07 5.51
C GLY A 31 13.15 7.60 5.38
N ASP A 32 13.19 6.93 6.51
CA ASP A 32 13.54 5.50 6.64
C ASP A 32 12.35 4.64 7.11
N LYS A 33 11.13 5.17 7.05
CA LYS A 33 9.94 4.42 7.48
C LYS A 33 9.71 3.21 6.57
N PRO A 34 9.65 1.99 7.14
CA PRO A 34 9.36 0.80 6.37
C PRO A 34 7.99 0.91 5.67
N GLY A 35 7.91 0.45 4.43
CA GLY A 35 6.67 0.43 3.67
C GLY A 35 6.29 1.78 3.04
N ILE A 36 7.11 2.82 3.13
CA ILE A 36 6.91 4.06 2.42
C ILE A 36 7.91 4.17 1.27
N THR A 37 7.40 4.33 0.07
CA THR A 37 8.20 4.75 -1.09
C THR A 37 8.02 6.25 -1.25
N TYR A 38 9.07 6.99 -0.90
CA TYR A 38 9.09 8.44 -1.00
C TYR A 38 9.18 8.87 -2.45
N ASP A 39 8.51 9.97 -2.78
CA ASP A 39 8.58 10.54 -4.12
C ASP A 39 10.00 11.02 -4.42
N ASP A 40 10.50 10.77 -5.62
CA ASP A 40 11.80 11.23 -6.10
C ASP A 40 11.68 12.48 -6.98
N MET A 41 10.51 13.07 -7.01
CA MET A 41 10.22 14.31 -7.72
C MET A 41 11.07 15.47 -7.21
N LYS A 42 11.45 16.33 -8.13
CA LYS A 42 12.12 17.61 -7.83
C LYS A 42 11.39 18.75 -8.51
N VAL A 43 11.13 19.80 -7.78
CA VAL A 43 10.54 21.00 -8.32
C VAL A 43 11.63 22.07 -8.45
N ASN A 44 11.98 22.41 -9.69
CA ASN A 44 12.86 23.53 -9.97
C ASN A 44 12.04 24.83 -9.90
N VAL A 45 12.44 25.73 -9.01
CA VAL A 45 11.80 27.02 -8.82
C VAL A 45 12.72 28.10 -9.33
N THR A 46 12.31 28.82 -10.35
CA THR A 46 13.05 29.94 -10.90
C THR A 46 12.40 31.23 -10.48
N VAL A 47 13.17 32.10 -9.85
CA VAL A 47 12.72 33.42 -9.38
C VAL A 47 13.52 34.51 -10.09
N GLN A 48 12.84 35.30 -10.91
CA GLN A 48 13.44 36.50 -11.54
C GLN A 48 13.02 37.74 -10.76
N VAL A 49 14.00 38.54 -10.32
CA VAL A 49 13.73 39.78 -9.63
C VAL A 49 13.62 40.90 -10.67
N ILE A 50 12.49 41.59 -10.68
CA ILE A 50 12.21 42.67 -11.63
C ILE A 50 11.84 43.96 -10.91
N GLN A 51 12.08 45.07 -11.56
CA GLN A 51 11.53 46.38 -11.16
C GLN A 51 10.36 46.69 -12.11
N PRO A 52 9.14 46.82 -11.61
CA PRO A 52 8.02 47.24 -12.45
C PRO A 52 8.25 48.66 -13.02
N SER A 53 7.68 48.89 -14.19
CA SER A 53 7.82 50.19 -14.90
C SER A 53 7.25 51.39 -14.13
N SER A 54 6.43 51.16 -13.11
CA SER A 54 5.85 52.16 -12.23
C SER A 54 6.01 51.75 -10.78
N GLY A 55 6.84 52.53 -10.04
CA GLY A 55 7.00 52.39 -8.60
C GLY A 55 8.38 51.92 -8.16
N ASP A 56 8.71 52.19 -6.90
CA ASP A 56 10.00 51.81 -6.26
C ASP A 56 10.03 50.41 -5.66
N GLN A 57 8.93 49.68 -5.76
CA GLN A 57 8.82 48.33 -5.17
C GLN A 57 9.38 47.28 -6.12
N LEU A 58 10.09 46.31 -5.54
CA LEU A 58 10.55 45.12 -6.23
C LEU A 58 9.37 44.18 -6.46
N SER A 59 9.44 43.45 -7.56
CA SER A 59 8.53 42.32 -7.85
C SER A 59 9.32 41.09 -8.24
N THR A 60 8.72 39.94 -8.15
CA THR A 60 9.31 38.67 -8.59
C THR A 60 8.40 37.97 -9.58
N VAL A 61 8.99 37.40 -10.61
CA VAL A 61 8.32 36.43 -11.50
C VAL A 61 8.81 35.05 -11.09
N ILE A 62 7.89 34.17 -10.73
CA ILE A 62 8.21 32.83 -10.27
C ILE A 62 7.65 31.83 -11.27
N SER A 63 8.48 30.87 -11.66
CA SER A 63 8.08 29.74 -12.48
C SER A 63 8.55 28.43 -11.83
N TYR A 64 7.80 27.37 -12.14
CA TYR A 64 8.05 26.04 -11.61
C TYR A 64 8.25 25.10 -12.79
N ALA A 65 9.14 24.13 -12.62
CA ALA A 65 9.33 23.03 -13.55
C ALA A 65 9.63 21.76 -12.78
N THR A 66 8.84 20.73 -12.99
CA THR A 66 8.93 19.47 -12.28
C THR A 66 9.73 18.44 -13.08
N VAL A 67 10.56 17.67 -12.40
CA VAL A 67 11.41 16.63 -12.97
C VAL A 67 11.37 15.39 -12.09
N GLY A 68 11.19 14.22 -12.70
CA GLY A 68 11.16 12.93 -12.00
C GLY A 68 9.84 12.68 -11.30
N GLY A 69 9.81 11.65 -10.46
CA GLY A 69 8.64 11.26 -9.70
C GLY A 69 7.50 10.69 -10.54
N ASN A 70 6.32 10.65 -9.94
CA ASN A 70 5.08 10.22 -10.59
C ASN A 70 4.30 11.40 -11.21
N SER A 71 4.97 12.53 -11.42
CA SER A 71 4.33 13.73 -11.95
C SER A 71 3.85 13.53 -13.39
N TYR A 72 2.60 13.87 -13.63
CA TYR A 72 2.00 13.89 -14.96
C TYR A 72 1.98 15.30 -15.58
N GLU A 73 2.29 16.32 -14.80
CA GLU A 73 2.26 17.72 -15.19
C GLU A 73 3.63 18.39 -14.98
N SER A 74 3.98 19.28 -15.88
CA SER A 74 5.30 19.94 -15.86
C SER A 74 5.49 20.96 -14.72
N ASP A 75 4.42 21.31 -14.02
CA ASP A 75 4.40 22.25 -12.89
C ASP A 75 3.78 21.65 -11.61
N ASP A 76 3.73 20.34 -11.53
CA ASP A 76 3.28 19.62 -10.34
C ASP A 76 4.14 20.01 -9.14
N ARG A 77 3.51 20.18 -7.99
CA ARG A 77 4.12 20.57 -6.72
C ARG A 77 3.65 19.72 -5.55
N ILE A 78 3.04 18.59 -5.88
CA ILE A 78 2.53 17.63 -4.91
C ILE A 78 3.47 16.44 -4.88
N PHE A 79 4.06 16.16 -3.75
CA PHE A 79 4.90 14.98 -3.53
C PHE A 79 4.00 13.82 -3.09
N ASP A 80 3.92 12.80 -3.93
CA ASP A 80 3.04 11.65 -3.73
C ASP A 80 3.82 10.45 -3.19
N ASN A 81 3.78 10.26 -1.88
CA ASN A 81 4.38 9.11 -1.24
C ASN A 81 3.48 7.89 -1.35
N ASN A 82 4.03 6.80 -1.85
CA ASN A 82 3.32 5.53 -1.90
C ASN A 82 3.57 4.74 -0.61
N VAL A 83 2.49 4.42 0.09
CA VAL A 83 2.56 3.50 1.22
C VAL A 83 2.40 2.09 0.69
N THR A 84 3.47 1.31 0.77
CA THR A 84 3.40 -0.13 0.61
C THR A 84 3.33 -0.73 2.02
N PRO A 85 2.17 -1.12 2.50
CA PRO A 85 2.06 -1.71 3.82
C PRO A 85 2.97 -2.92 3.91
N ASN A 86 3.51 -3.20 5.08
CA ASN A 86 4.28 -4.41 5.34
C ASN A 86 3.31 -5.60 5.41
N PHE A 87 2.76 -5.92 4.24
CA PHE A 87 1.76 -6.92 4.06
C PHE A 87 2.45 -8.27 3.96
N LYS A 88 2.49 -9.02 5.05
CA LYS A 88 3.05 -10.37 5.11
C LYS A 88 1.90 -11.37 5.10
N PRO A 89 1.55 -11.95 3.95
CA PRO A 89 0.60 -13.05 3.95
C PRO A 89 1.23 -14.23 4.68
N GLU A 90 0.47 -14.80 5.59
CA GLU A 90 0.83 -16.04 6.28
C GLU A 90 0.10 -17.20 5.59
N LYS A 91 0.82 -18.29 5.28
CA LYS A 91 0.28 -19.46 4.61
C LYS A 91 0.56 -20.72 5.43
N TYR A 92 -0.48 -21.49 5.70
CA TYR A 92 -0.42 -22.73 6.46
C TYR A 92 -1.08 -23.86 5.71
N VAL A 93 -0.56 -25.08 5.91
CA VAL A 93 -1.20 -26.33 5.51
C VAL A 93 -1.82 -26.97 6.75
N VAL A 94 -3.12 -27.26 6.69
CA VAL A 94 -3.86 -27.76 7.85
C VAL A 94 -4.64 -29.02 7.55
N SER A 95 -4.95 -29.80 8.61
CA SER A 95 -5.65 -31.07 8.49
C SER A 95 -7.13 -30.93 8.17
N GLU A 96 -7.72 -29.81 8.53
CA GLU A 96 -9.14 -29.52 8.33
C GLU A 96 -9.37 -28.02 8.20
N PRO A 97 -10.47 -27.57 7.54
CA PRO A 97 -10.78 -26.16 7.46
C PRO A 97 -11.16 -25.65 8.85
N SER A 98 -10.51 -24.57 9.27
CA SER A 98 -10.92 -23.82 10.45
C SER A 98 -11.27 -22.40 10.05
N PHE A 99 -12.36 -21.93 10.63
CA PHE A 99 -12.85 -20.56 10.47
C PHE A 99 -12.87 -19.83 11.81
N ASP A 100 -12.18 -20.40 12.80
CA ASP A 100 -12.06 -19.75 14.09
C ASP A 100 -11.23 -18.49 13.98
N ILE A 101 -11.81 -17.49 14.47
CA ILE A 101 -11.66 -16.09 14.20
C ILE A 101 -10.79 -15.47 15.27
N ILE A 102 -10.14 -14.41 14.95
CA ILE A 102 -9.45 -13.45 15.78
C ILE A 102 -8.74 -14.05 16.98
N GLY A 103 -7.44 -14.17 16.89
CA GLY A 103 -6.58 -14.73 17.94
C GLY A 103 -6.26 -16.19 17.73
N ASN A 104 -7.04 -16.89 16.90
CA ASN A 104 -6.75 -18.23 16.40
C ASN A 104 -6.08 -18.22 15.02
N LYS A 105 -5.31 -17.24 14.73
CA LYS A 105 -4.23 -17.43 13.78
C LYS A 105 -3.60 -18.73 14.16
N LEU A 106 -3.46 -19.66 13.25
CA LEU A 106 -2.57 -20.79 13.44
C LEU A 106 -1.25 -20.20 13.86
N ALA A 107 -1.06 -20.19 15.17
CA ALA A 107 -0.18 -19.24 15.77
C ALA A 107 1.21 -19.41 15.23
N ASP A 108 1.80 -18.35 14.79
CA ASP A 108 3.20 -18.14 15.06
C ASP A 108 3.43 -18.49 16.52
N ASP A 109 4.17 -19.56 16.78
CA ASP A 109 4.90 -19.91 17.99
C ASP A 109 4.38 -19.43 19.37
N ASP A 110 3.18 -18.86 19.45
CA ASP A 110 2.61 -18.45 20.72
C ASP A 110 2.10 -19.66 21.48
N ASP A 111 2.74 -19.96 22.58
CA ASP A 111 2.40 -21.02 23.53
C ASP A 111 1.12 -20.76 24.32
N SER A 112 0.24 -19.87 23.86
CA SER A 112 -1.02 -19.59 24.53
C SER A 112 -1.96 -20.80 24.54
N ALA A 113 -2.66 -20.99 25.66
CA ALA A 113 -3.47 -22.17 25.97
C ALA A 113 -4.74 -22.29 25.12
N ASP A 114 -5.03 -21.32 24.23
CA ASP A 114 -6.23 -21.25 23.41
C ASP A 114 -6.03 -21.85 22.01
N LYS A 115 -5.08 -22.79 21.88
CA LYS A 115 -4.78 -23.44 20.60
C LYS A 115 -5.96 -24.28 20.15
N VAL A 116 -6.52 -23.93 19.02
CA VAL A 116 -7.40 -24.81 18.28
C VAL A 116 -6.61 -26.08 17.93
N GLU A 117 -7.19 -27.25 18.14
CA GLU A 117 -6.57 -28.56 17.86
C GLU A 117 -6.35 -28.84 16.35
N ILE A 118 -6.27 -27.80 15.53
CA ILE A 118 -6.01 -27.94 14.11
C ILE A 118 -4.53 -28.23 13.93
N GLN A 119 -4.26 -29.37 13.34
CA GLN A 119 -2.87 -29.76 13.10
C GLN A 119 -2.28 -28.91 11.98
N ASN A 120 -1.26 -28.20 12.33
CA ASN A 120 -0.36 -27.59 11.36
C ASN A 120 0.45 -28.71 10.68
N LEU A 121 0.27 -28.84 9.37
CA LEU A 121 0.93 -29.87 8.56
C LEU A 121 2.16 -29.32 7.80
N ASN A 122 2.55 -28.09 8.03
CA ASN A 122 3.75 -27.52 7.44
C ASN A 122 4.98 -28.42 7.72
N GLY A 123 5.71 -28.79 6.67
CA GLY A 123 6.87 -29.66 6.78
C GLY A 123 6.56 -31.14 7.08
N LYS A 124 5.29 -31.55 7.12
CA LYS A 124 4.92 -32.96 7.31
C LYS A 124 4.84 -33.69 5.97
N THR A 125 5.13 -34.98 6.01
CA THR A 125 4.93 -35.88 4.86
C THR A 125 3.45 -36.24 4.75
N LEU A 126 2.87 -36.04 3.59
CA LEU A 126 1.49 -36.31 3.29
C LEU A 126 1.37 -37.53 2.37
N LYS A 127 0.24 -38.24 2.47
CA LYS A 127 -0.06 -39.40 1.60
C LYS A 127 -0.67 -38.91 0.28
N ARG A 128 -0.30 -39.58 -0.82
CA ARG A 128 -0.94 -39.33 -2.11
C ARG A 128 -2.45 -39.50 -2.02
N GLY A 129 -3.22 -38.55 -2.55
CA GLY A 129 -4.67 -38.55 -2.50
C GLY A 129 -5.27 -38.09 -1.16
N GLN A 130 -4.43 -37.68 -0.21
CA GLN A 130 -4.91 -37.10 1.02
C GLN A 130 -5.45 -35.69 0.73
N LYS A 131 -6.66 -35.41 1.23
CA LYS A 131 -7.20 -34.03 1.21
C LYS A 131 -6.51 -33.22 2.30
N ILE A 132 -6.03 -32.07 1.92
CA ILE A 132 -5.42 -31.06 2.80
C ILE A 132 -6.05 -29.71 2.54
N TYR A 133 -5.89 -28.80 3.47
CA TYR A 133 -6.42 -27.44 3.35
C TYR A 133 -5.28 -26.45 3.49
N TYR A 134 -5.35 -25.39 2.73
CA TYR A 134 -4.49 -24.23 2.90
C TYR A 134 -5.28 -23.12 3.55
N GLN A 135 -4.64 -22.42 4.48
CA GLN A 135 -5.12 -21.15 4.99
C GLN A 135 -4.12 -20.08 4.59
N VAL A 136 -4.61 -18.98 4.05
CA VAL A 136 -3.82 -17.79 3.78
C VAL A 136 -4.46 -16.64 4.54
N TRP A 137 -3.67 -16.02 5.39
CA TRP A 137 -4.08 -14.88 6.20
C TRP A 137 -3.52 -13.60 5.60
N LEU A 138 -4.39 -12.62 5.41
CA LEU A 138 -4.03 -11.29 4.98
C LEU A 138 -4.45 -10.32 6.09
N ASP A 139 -3.48 -9.67 6.72
CA ASP A 139 -3.78 -8.66 7.72
C ASP A 139 -3.89 -7.30 7.05
N THR A 140 -5.08 -6.71 7.10
CA THR A 140 -5.38 -5.42 6.49
C THR A 140 -5.52 -4.30 7.54
N ARG A 141 -5.24 -4.57 8.82
CA ARG A 141 -5.45 -3.61 9.91
C ARG A 141 -4.49 -2.41 9.88
N ASP A 142 -3.34 -2.57 9.21
CA ASP A 142 -2.35 -1.49 9.07
C ASP A 142 -2.68 -0.52 7.91
N PHE A 143 -3.73 -0.80 7.15
CA PHE A 143 -4.18 0.11 6.09
C PHE A 143 -5.08 1.17 6.66
N THR A 144 -4.83 2.43 6.33
CA THR A 144 -5.68 3.57 6.70
C THR A 144 -6.53 4.03 5.51
N ALA A 145 -7.50 4.89 5.76
CA ALA A 145 -8.29 5.51 4.70
C ALA A 145 -7.42 6.25 3.66
N GLU A 146 -6.25 6.71 4.10
CA GLU A 146 -5.25 7.43 3.26
C GLU A 146 -4.41 6.47 2.41
N SER A 147 -4.46 5.17 2.68
CA SER A 147 -3.68 4.17 1.93
C SER A 147 -4.13 4.01 0.47
N ASN A 148 -5.25 4.57 0.08
CA ASN A 148 -5.81 4.58 -1.27
C ASN A 148 -5.74 3.20 -1.98
N LEU A 149 -6.14 2.15 -1.25
CA LEU A 149 -6.08 0.78 -1.75
C LEU A 149 -6.97 0.61 -2.99
N GLN A 150 -6.40 0.12 -4.06
CA GLN A 150 -7.14 -0.21 -5.28
C GLN A 150 -7.68 -1.64 -5.22
N THR A 151 -6.86 -2.58 -4.82
CA THR A 151 -7.24 -4.00 -4.67
C THR A 151 -6.44 -4.65 -3.55
N VAL A 152 -7.03 -5.65 -2.93
CA VAL A 152 -6.39 -6.55 -1.97
C VAL A 152 -6.57 -7.97 -2.45
N GLY A 153 -5.54 -8.79 -2.36
CA GLY A 153 -5.65 -10.16 -2.78
C GLY A 153 -4.37 -10.95 -2.66
N ILE A 154 -4.42 -12.15 -3.19
CA ILE A 154 -3.29 -13.07 -3.25
C ILE A 154 -3.06 -13.58 -4.66
N THR A 155 -1.81 -13.90 -4.93
CA THR A 155 -1.42 -14.75 -6.04
C THR A 155 -0.57 -15.88 -5.47
N ASP A 156 -0.94 -17.12 -5.75
CA ASP A 156 -0.23 -18.30 -5.26
C ASP A 156 0.11 -19.23 -6.43
N ASN A 157 1.39 -19.36 -6.72
CA ASN A 157 1.88 -20.34 -7.70
C ASN A 157 2.13 -21.66 -6.97
N TYR A 158 1.18 -22.58 -7.05
CA TYR A 158 1.26 -23.88 -6.40
C TYR A 158 1.88 -24.94 -7.33
N GLU A 159 2.36 -26.03 -6.74
CA GLU A 159 2.92 -27.16 -7.50
C GLU A 159 1.78 -28.01 -8.09
N GLU A 160 1.36 -27.71 -9.33
CA GLU A 160 0.23 -28.36 -10.00
C GLU A 160 0.46 -29.84 -10.34
N ASP A 161 1.69 -30.29 -10.35
CA ASP A 161 2.05 -31.69 -10.50
C ASP A 161 1.81 -32.52 -9.20
N LYS A 162 1.61 -31.86 -8.08
CA LYS A 162 1.41 -32.46 -6.76
C LYS A 162 0.08 -32.13 -6.14
N LEU A 163 -0.52 -31.00 -6.50
CA LEU A 163 -1.73 -30.47 -5.90
C LEU A 163 -2.80 -30.23 -6.96
N ASP A 164 -4.02 -30.61 -6.64
CA ASP A 164 -5.21 -30.32 -7.43
C ASP A 164 -6.07 -29.31 -6.65
N ILE A 165 -6.24 -28.11 -7.20
CA ILE A 165 -7.00 -27.02 -6.60
C ILE A 165 -8.13 -26.61 -7.53
N ASN A 166 -9.36 -26.59 -7.00
CA ASN A 166 -10.51 -26.12 -7.73
C ASN A 166 -10.95 -24.75 -7.17
N ALA A 167 -11.15 -23.77 -8.04
CA ALA A 167 -11.61 -22.43 -7.64
C ALA A 167 -12.93 -22.47 -6.83
N ALA A 168 -13.81 -23.43 -7.10
CA ALA A 168 -15.07 -23.60 -6.37
C ALA A 168 -14.88 -24.02 -4.90
N ASP A 169 -13.74 -24.61 -4.56
CA ASP A 169 -13.43 -25.06 -3.19
C ASP A 169 -12.80 -23.94 -2.34
N ILE A 170 -12.51 -22.79 -2.96
CA ILE A 170 -11.88 -21.67 -2.28
C ILE A 170 -12.93 -20.80 -1.62
N LYS A 171 -12.70 -20.46 -0.37
CA LYS A 171 -13.55 -19.59 0.44
C LYS A 171 -12.73 -18.46 1.02
N VAL A 172 -13.33 -17.30 1.11
CA VAL A 172 -12.76 -16.11 1.75
C VAL A 172 -13.66 -15.72 2.91
N TYR A 173 -13.05 -15.49 4.05
CA TYR A 173 -13.74 -15.10 5.27
C TYR A 173 -13.16 -13.79 5.80
N ASP A 174 -14.04 -12.97 6.33
CA ASP A 174 -13.65 -11.84 7.15
C ASP A 174 -13.04 -12.36 8.46
N GLY A 175 -11.78 -12.06 8.69
CA GLY A 175 -11.03 -12.58 9.85
C GLY A 175 -11.48 -11.98 11.19
N ILE A 176 -12.31 -10.95 11.19
CA ILE A 176 -12.86 -10.31 12.40
C ILE A 176 -14.22 -10.89 12.74
N THR A 177 -15.09 -11.05 11.78
CA THR A 177 -16.48 -11.45 11.98
C THR A 177 -16.75 -12.92 11.68
N GLY A 178 -15.87 -13.59 10.92
CA GLY A 178 -16.06 -14.94 10.38
C GLY A 178 -17.08 -15.02 9.26
N ALA A 179 -17.55 -13.92 8.76
CA ALA A 179 -18.50 -13.90 7.68
C ALA A 179 -17.87 -14.42 6.37
N ASP A 180 -18.59 -15.26 5.63
CA ASP A 180 -18.20 -15.64 4.27
C ASP A 180 -18.36 -14.42 3.36
N VAL A 181 -17.26 -13.95 2.81
CA VAL A 181 -17.17 -12.81 1.89
C VAL A 181 -16.64 -13.22 0.52
N THR A 182 -16.73 -14.51 0.19
CA THR A 182 -16.22 -15.07 -1.07
C THR A 182 -16.81 -14.37 -2.30
N ASP A 183 -18.06 -13.94 -2.23
CA ASP A 183 -18.74 -13.22 -3.31
C ASP A 183 -18.14 -11.83 -3.61
N LYS A 184 -17.34 -11.31 -2.68
CA LYS A 184 -16.65 -10.02 -2.82
C LYS A 184 -15.27 -10.15 -3.47
N PHE A 185 -14.88 -11.37 -3.84
CA PHE A 185 -13.61 -11.65 -4.50
C PHE A 185 -13.84 -12.25 -5.88
N ASP A 186 -12.96 -11.92 -6.81
CA ASP A 186 -12.79 -12.63 -8.06
C ASP A 186 -11.73 -13.69 -7.85
N ILE A 187 -12.16 -14.97 -7.89
CA ILE A 187 -11.31 -16.14 -7.65
C ILE A 187 -11.13 -16.91 -8.95
N LYS A 188 -9.90 -17.22 -9.28
CA LYS A 188 -9.57 -17.95 -10.50
C LYS A 188 -8.35 -18.83 -10.25
N VAL A 189 -8.38 -20.04 -10.82
CA VAL A 189 -7.24 -20.96 -10.85
C VAL A 189 -6.91 -21.22 -12.32
N GLU A 190 -5.71 -20.90 -12.73
CA GLU A 190 -5.32 -20.99 -14.12
C GLU A 190 -3.81 -21.22 -14.24
N ASN A 191 -3.41 -22.23 -15.03
CA ASN A 191 -2.01 -22.57 -15.31
C ASN A 191 -1.14 -22.73 -14.05
N GLY A 192 -1.64 -23.42 -13.02
CA GLY A 192 -0.91 -23.65 -11.76
C GLY A 192 -0.87 -22.44 -10.83
N VAL A 193 -1.63 -21.40 -11.14
CA VAL A 193 -1.68 -20.19 -10.32
C VAL A 193 -3.09 -19.93 -9.80
N LEU A 194 -3.20 -19.72 -8.50
CA LEU A 194 -4.40 -19.21 -7.85
C LEU A 194 -4.32 -17.69 -7.78
N TYR A 195 -5.39 -17.04 -8.19
CA TYR A 195 -5.63 -15.61 -8.04
C TYR A 195 -6.88 -15.40 -7.20
N GLY A 196 -6.79 -14.57 -6.18
CA GLY A 196 -7.93 -14.08 -5.43
C GLY A 196 -7.80 -12.58 -5.27
N THR A 197 -8.67 -11.80 -5.91
CA THR A 197 -8.57 -10.33 -5.94
C THR A 197 -9.88 -9.73 -5.45
N SER A 198 -9.83 -8.77 -4.53
CA SER A 198 -11.02 -8.09 -4.04
C SER A 198 -11.67 -7.24 -5.14
N LYS A 199 -13.00 -7.25 -5.18
CA LYS A 199 -13.77 -6.30 -5.97
C LYS A 199 -13.66 -4.90 -5.36
N ALA A 200 -13.82 -3.88 -6.18
CA ALA A 200 -13.68 -2.47 -5.75
C ALA A 200 -14.54 -2.09 -4.53
N SER A 201 -15.73 -2.71 -4.38
CA SER A 201 -16.61 -2.48 -3.23
C SER A 201 -15.99 -2.91 -1.89
N LEU A 202 -15.27 -4.03 -1.87
CA LEU A 202 -14.60 -4.51 -0.65
C LEU A 202 -13.37 -3.68 -0.33
N THR A 203 -12.57 -3.34 -1.32
CA THR A 203 -11.40 -2.47 -1.15
C THR A 203 -11.81 -1.13 -0.53
N LYS A 204 -12.89 -0.53 -1.03
CA LYS A 204 -13.44 0.70 -0.46
C LYS A 204 -13.94 0.53 0.97
N ALA A 205 -14.54 -0.61 1.30
CA ALA A 205 -15.01 -0.90 2.65
C ALA A 205 -13.83 -1.07 3.63
N ILE A 206 -12.76 -1.74 3.23
CA ILE A 206 -11.53 -1.87 4.03
C ILE A 206 -10.97 -0.47 4.34
N SER A 207 -10.81 0.37 3.34
CA SER A 207 -10.30 1.73 3.53
C SER A 207 -11.19 2.61 4.41
N ALA A 208 -12.49 2.34 4.47
CA ALA A 208 -13.43 3.10 5.31
C ALA A 208 -13.41 2.66 6.78
N THR A 209 -13.12 1.39 7.06
CA THR A 209 -13.09 0.87 8.45
C THR A 209 -11.89 1.33 9.24
N ASP A 210 -10.79 1.68 8.58
CA ASP A 210 -9.60 2.23 9.24
C ASP A 210 -9.75 3.71 9.63
N ALA A 211 -10.82 4.34 9.23
CA ALA A 211 -11.12 5.74 9.58
C ALA A 211 -11.80 5.92 10.96
N THR A 212 -11.96 4.84 11.74
CA THR A 212 -12.48 4.85 13.11
C THR A 212 -11.42 4.39 14.09
#